data_0b347e5ebb8374cc68503bcfb6b3cbd0
#
_entry.id   0b347e5ebb8374cc68503bcfb6b3cbd0
#
_cell.length_a   1.000
_cell.length_b   1.000
_cell.length_c   1.000
_cell.angle_alpha   90.00
_cell.angle_beta   90.00
_cell.angle_gamma   90.00
#
_symmetry.space_group_name_H-M   'P 1'
#
loop_
_entity.id
_entity.type
_entity.pdbx_description
1 polymer ?
#
loop_
_entity_poly.entity_id
_entity_poly.type
_entity_poly.pdbx_seq_one_letter_code
_entity_poly.pdbx_strand_id
1 'polypeptide(L)'
;MTNINRHNGKTRHAEIAGAGFAGLTAAIALRQRGWTVRLHEKGPELRAFGAGIYLWHNGLRVLEGLGILEDVLSGSHTPPTYETWMHNKSVSRETFNGLPWRIMTRQHLHDALARKAKTEGVEVLVNSEVIQAKTSGQITLANGEVREADLVVGADGVGSKVRDSIGFEQDRWISTDGLIRLIVPRKKKELGHGEWDNTIDMWNFWPRVQRILYSPCNDNDLYLGLMAPATDPNGSRVPIQLECWVEMFPFLEPVLIEAAKLQAARYDRYETTKLDVWTKGKVALVGDAAHAMCPAIAQGAGCAMVNSYSLAMELDEIANVQDALPAWEKRIRPDYRSLPSRFRRICREPVAFQRKHVRSEGARSSSLRSYEARVFLVMAATDIFESPS
;
A
#
# COMPACT_ATOMS: atom_id res chain seq x y z
N MET A 1 22.41 24.18 -11.12
CA MET A 1 20.99 23.89 -10.91
C MET A 1 20.17 24.82 -11.76
N THR A 2 19.80 24.41 -12.94
CA THR A 2 19.07 25.24 -13.93
C THR A 2 17.59 25.26 -13.51
N ASN A 3 17.08 26.49 -13.31
CA ASN A 3 15.70 26.79 -12.92
C ASN A 3 14.69 26.47 -14.05
N ILE A 4 14.46 25.17 -14.34
CA ILE A 4 13.50 24.72 -15.37
C ILE A 4 12.04 24.91 -14.91
N ASN A 5 11.81 25.14 -13.61
CA ASN A 5 10.48 25.12 -12.98
C ASN A 5 9.67 26.42 -13.09
N ARG A 6 10.09 27.39 -13.92
CA ARG A 6 9.31 28.59 -14.21
C ARG A 6 8.78 28.54 -15.64
N HIS A 7 7.53 28.13 -15.81
CA HIS A 7 6.84 28.35 -17.07
C HIS A 7 6.41 29.81 -17.13
N ASN A 8 6.93 30.56 -18.09
CA ASN A 8 6.70 32.02 -18.24
C ASN A 8 7.01 32.87 -16.98
N GLY A 9 8.03 32.50 -16.18
CA GLY A 9 8.39 33.23 -14.96
C GLY A 9 7.50 33.01 -13.74
N LYS A 10 6.42 32.21 -13.84
CA LYS A 10 5.48 31.89 -12.74
C LYS A 10 5.76 30.51 -12.14
N THR A 11 5.78 30.43 -10.81
CA THR A 11 5.89 29.16 -10.08
C THR A 11 4.64 28.32 -10.31
N ARG A 12 4.79 27.04 -10.72
CA ARG A 12 3.68 26.11 -10.91
C ARG A 12 3.06 25.71 -9.56
N HIS A 13 1.74 25.51 -9.54
CA HIS A 13 0.98 25.14 -8.35
C HIS A 13 0.24 23.82 -8.51
N ALA A 14 0.29 22.96 -7.46
CA ALA A 14 -0.44 21.70 -7.41
C ALA A 14 -1.40 21.66 -6.20
N GLU A 15 -2.63 21.20 -6.45
CA GLU A 15 -3.61 20.81 -5.44
C GLU A 15 -3.67 19.29 -5.37
N ILE A 16 -3.45 18.72 -4.19
CA ILE A 16 -3.40 17.25 -3.97
C ILE A 16 -4.51 16.84 -3.03
N ALA A 17 -5.36 15.90 -3.44
CA ALA A 17 -6.42 15.33 -2.63
C ALA A 17 -5.96 14.05 -1.93
N GLY A 18 -5.94 14.04 -0.59
CA GLY A 18 -5.59 12.90 0.25
C GLY A 18 -4.14 12.89 0.73
N ALA A 19 -3.95 12.89 2.05
CA ALA A 19 -2.64 12.86 2.71
C ALA A 19 -2.19 11.44 3.12
N GLY A 20 -2.50 10.43 2.30
CA GLY A 20 -1.93 9.08 2.40
C GLY A 20 -0.51 9.00 1.84
N PHE A 21 0.06 7.80 1.77
CA PHE A 21 1.42 7.59 1.24
C PHE A 21 1.64 8.16 -0.15
N ALA A 22 0.66 7.98 -1.05
CA ALA A 22 0.72 8.54 -2.41
C ALA A 22 0.76 10.06 -2.40
N GLY A 23 -0.19 10.70 -1.70
CA GLY A 23 -0.31 12.16 -1.68
C GLY A 23 0.87 12.85 -1.01
N LEU A 24 1.34 12.33 0.13
CA LEU A 24 2.54 12.84 0.80
C LEU A 24 3.78 12.69 -0.08
N THR A 25 3.95 11.53 -0.74
CA THR A 25 5.08 11.32 -1.67
C THR A 25 5.03 12.30 -2.84
N ALA A 26 3.86 12.48 -3.48
CA ALA A 26 3.70 13.44 -4.57
C ALA A 26 4.00 14.86 -4.10
N ALA A 27 3.47 15.25 -2.94
CA ALA A 27 3.65 16.58 -2.37
C ALA A 27 5.12 16.92 -2.12
N ILE A 28 5.86 16.01 -1.46
CA ILE A 28 7.29 16.17 -1.19
C ILE A 28 8.07 16.26 -2.50
N ALA A 29 7.84 15.31 -3.41
CA ALA A 29 8.59 15.23 -4.67
C ALA A 29 8.36 16.46 -5.58
N LEU A 30 7.15 16.99 -5.63
CA LEU A 30 6.83 18.23 -6.35
C LEU A 30 7.47 19.46 -5.68
N ARG A 31 7.43 19.56 -4.34
CA ARG A 31 8.10 20.65 -3.61
C ARG A 31 9.60 20.67 -3.87
N GLN A 32 10.26 19.52 -3.82
CA GLN A 32 11.69 19.39 -4.12
C GLN A 32 12.04 19.86 -5.56
N ARG A 33 11.05 19.90 -6.44
CA ARG A 33 11.14 20.36 -7.84
C ARG A 33 10.58 21.75 -8.06
N GLY A 34 10.44 22.56 -6.98
CA GLY A 34 10.10 23.98 -7.05
C GLY A 34 8.62 24.30 -7.28
N TRP A 35 7.70 23.33 -7.15
CA TRP A 35 6.26 23.59 -7.16
C TRP A 35 5.80 24.19 -5.84
N THR A 36 4.76 25.02 -5.86
CA THR A 36 3.95 25.25 -4.67
C THR A 36 2.91 24.16 -4.56
N VAL A 37 2.68 23.65 -3.34
CA VAL A 37 1.81 22.48 -3.14
C VAL A 37 0.89 22.71 -1.95
N ARG A 38 -0.40 22.48 -2.17
CA ARG A 38 -1.38 22.25 -1.11
C ARG A 38 -1.82 20.81 -1.08
N LEU A 39 -1.86 20.25 0.11
CA LEU A 39 -2.25 18.88 0.37
C LEU A 39 -3.49 18.87 1.27
N HIS A 40 -4.59 18.35 0.75
CA HIS A 40 -5.88 18.29 1.43
C HIS A 40 -6.08 16.94 2.10
N GLU A 41 -6.40 16.96 3.38
CA GLU A 41 -6.80 15.79 4.16
C GLU A 41 -8.20 16.00 4.74
N LYS A 42 -9.10 15.03 4.51
CA LYS A 42 -10.48 15.10 5.02
C LYS A 42 -10.57 14.93 6.53
N GLY A 43 -9.61 14.21 7.11
CA GLY A 43 -9.54 13.98 8.56
C GLY A 43 -9.08 15.21 9.32
N PRO A 44 -9.31 15.23 10.65
CA PRO A 44 -8.88 16.33 11.51
C PRO A 44 -7.38 16.33 11.78
N GLU A 45 -6.69 15.26 11.45
CA GLU A 45 -5.27 15.08 11.68
C GLU A 45 -4.64 14.12 10.63
N LEU A 46 -3.33 14.21 10.48
CA LEU A 46 -2.55 13.28 9.66
C LEU A 46 -2.27 12.02 10.48
N ARG A 47 -2.92 10.91 10.13
CA ARG A 47 -2.63 9.62 10.76
C ARG A 47 -2.85 8.44 9.81
N ALA A 48 -2.15 7.35 10.06
CA ALA A 48 -2.40 6.07 9.42
C ALA A 48 -3.04 5.11 10.43
N PHE A 49 -4.10 4.41 10.02
CA PHE A 49 -4.74 3.40 10.88
C PHE A 49 -3.82 2.19 11.11
N GLY A 50 -3.85 1.69 12.35
CA GLY A 50 -3.00 0.66 12.90
C GLY A 50 -2.91 -0.61 12.08
N ALA A 51 -1.86 -0.73 11.30
CA ALA A 51 -1.46 -1.91 10.57
C ALA A 51 0.05 -1.88 10.37
N GLY A 52 0.63 -3.03 10.09
CA GLY A 52 1.98 -3.11 9.55
C GLY A 52 1.97 -2.77 8.06
N ILE A 53 3.13 -2.43 7.55
CA ILE A 53 3.37 -2.20 6.15
C ILE A 53 4.71 -2.81 5.74
N TYR A 54 4.71 -3.38 4.55
CA TYR A 54 5.90 -3.89 3.90
C TYR A 54 6.38 -2.87 2.88
N LEU A 55 7.67 -2.61 2.88
CA LEU A 55 8.34 -1.88 1.82
C LEU A 55 9.42 -2.75 1.19
N TRP A 56 9.28 -2.92 -0.10
CA TRP A 56 10.25 -3.59 -0.95
C TRP A 56 11.24 -2.59 -1.51
N HIS A 57 12.25 -3.08 -2.19
CA HIS A 57 13.32 -2.29 -2.80
C HIS A 57 12.83 -1.04 -3.54
N ASN A 58 11.77 -1.16 -4.35
CA ASN A 58 11.19 -0.05 -5.10
C ASN A 58 10.69 1.10 -4.19
N GLY A 59 9.97 0.76 -3.12
CA GLY A 59 9.51 1.73 -2.12
C GLY A 59 10.67 2.36 -1.34
N LEU A 60 11.68 1.57 -0.97
CA LEU A 60 12.88 2.05 -0.26
C LEU A 60 13.68 3.05 -1.12
N ARG A 61 13.82 2.82 -2.43
CA ARG A 61 14.46 3.77 -3.35
C ARG A 61 13.71 5.11 -3.44
N VAL A 62 12.38 5.09 -3.37
CA VAL A 62 11.62 6.35 -3.29
C VAL A 62 11.93 7.11 -2.02
N LEU A 63 12.00 6.43 -0.87
CA LEU A 63 12.37 7.06 0.41
C LEU A 63 13.79 7.65 0.36
N GLU A 64 14.72 6.97 -0.29
CA GLU A 64 16.06 7.48 -0.56
C GLU A 64 16.02 8.76 -1.41
N GLY A 65 15.26 8.74 -2.51
CA GLY A 65 15.08 9.92 -3.39
C GLY A 65 14.39 11.10 -2.69
N LEU A 66 13.52 10.84 -1.70
CA LEU A 66 12.91 11.86 -0.85
C LEU A 66 13.84 12.34 0.29
N GLY A 67 14.95 11.65 0.55
CA GLY A 67 15.91 11.96 1.60
C GLY A 67 15.42 11.63 3.01
N ILE A 68 14.63 10.54 3.18
CA ILE A 68 14.10 10.08 4.48
C ILE A 68 14.33 8.58 4.74
N LEU A 69 15.15 7.93 3.94
CA LEU A 69 15.36 6.49 4.08
C LEU A 69 15.84 6.10 5.48
N GLU A 70 16.87 6.77 6.00
CA GLU A 70 17.45 6.46 7.31
C GLU A 70 16.46 6.68 8.48
N ASP A 71 15.65 7.75 8.40
CA ASP A 71 14.60 8.01 9.39
C ASP A 71 13.57 6.87 9.42
N VAL A 72 13.20 6.36 8.25
CA VAL A 72 12.26 5.23 8.15
C VAL A 72 12.90 3.91 8.58
N LEU A 73 14.17 3.68 8.23
CA LEU A 73 14.88 2.45 8.61
C LEU A 73 15.04 2.33 10.14
N SER A 74 15.22 3.42 10.85
CA SER A 74 15.45 3.44 12.30
C SER A 74 14.31 2.84 13.12
N GLY A 75 13.06 2.88 12.63
CA GLY A 75 11.87 2.32 13.27
C GLY A 75 11.30 1.09 12.53
N SER A 76 12.10 0.42 11.70
CA SER A 76 11.69 -0.72 10.91
C SER A 76 12.39 -2.01 11.32
N HIS A 77 11.78 -3.13 10.97
CA HIS A 77 12.34 -4.47 11.15
C HIS A 77 12.78 -5.07 9.81
N THR A 78 13.90 -5.81 9.84
CA THR A 78 14.35 -6.65 8.73
C THR A 78 14.15 -8.11 9.13
N PRO A 79 13.10 -8.78 8.65
CA PRO A 79 12.93 -10.18 8.96
C PRO A 79 14.07 -11.01 8.36
N PRO A 80 14.66 -11.94 9.12
CA PRO A 80 15.68 -12.85 8.61
C PRO A 80 15.17 -13.72 7.45
N THR A 81 13.91 -14.18 7.56
CA THR A 81 13.25 -15.00 6.55
C THR A 81 11.76 -14.68 6.44
N TYR A 82 11.19 -15.06 5.30
CA TYR A 82 9.75 -15.20 5.12
C TYR A 82 9.40 -16.69 5.13
N GLU A 83 8.52 -17.08 6.04
CA GLU A 83 8.08 -18.46 6.14
C GLU A 83 6.61 -18.61 5.75
N THR A 84 6.31 -19.71 5.08
CA THR A 84 4.92 -20.13 4.87
C THR A 84 4.66 -21.37 5.72
N TRP A 85 3.61 -21.33 6.51
CA TRP A 85 3.16 -22.46 7.32
C TRP A 85 1.79 -22.93 6.82
N MET A 86 1.61 -24.24 6.77
CA MET A 86 0.31 -24.87 6.49
C MET A 86 -0.01 -25.87 7.61
N HIS A 87 -1.22 -25.72 8.17
CA HIS A 87 -1.66 -26.55 9.30
C HIS A 87 -0.63 -26.56 10.44
N ASN A 88 -0.15 -25.37 10.80
CA ASN A 88 0.82 -25.11 11.88
C ASN A 88 2.19 -25.79 11.69
N LYS A 89 2.56 -26.09 10.44
CA LYS A 89 3.87 -26.65 10.07
C LYS A 89 4.52 -25.80 9.00
N SER A 90 5.81 -25.48 9.16
CA SER A 90 6.59 -24.79 8.14
C SER A 90 6.70 -25.66 6.88
N VAL A 91 6.30 -25.08 5.73
CA VAL A 91 6.35 -25.74 4.41
C VAL A 91 7.32 -25.06 3.47
N SER A 92 7.62 -23.79 3.68
CA SER A 92 8.68 -23.08 2.96
C SER A 92 9.33 -22.02 3.84
N ARG A 93 10.60 -21.77 3.58
CA ARG A 93 11.38 -20.69 4.19
C ARG A 93 12.22 -20.04 3.09
N GLU A 94 12.09 -18.74 2.94
CA GLU A 94 12.74 -18.00 1.89
C GLU A 94 13.58 -16.86 2.48
N THR A 95 14.77 -16.69 1.97
CA THR A 95 15.62 -15.52 2.20
C THR A 95 15.64 -14.70 0.91
N PHE A 96 15.29 -13.43 1.00
CA PHE A 96 15.33 -12.54 -0.17
C PHE A 96 16.75 -11.98 -0.35
N ASN A 97 17.71 -12.88 -0.62
CA ASN A 97 19.11 -12.53 -0.77
C ASN A 97 19.27 -11.46 -1.87
N GLY A 98 19.81 -10.30 -1.47
CA GLY A 98 20.07 -9.19 -2.39
C GLY A 98 18.86 -8.25 -2.65
N LEU A 99 17.66 -8.57 -2.18
CA LEU A 99 16.50 -7.69 -2.29
C LEU A 99 16.14 -7.09 -0.92
N PRO A 100 16.49 -5.83 -0.66
CA PRO A 100 16.17 -5.20 0.60
C PRO A 100 14.66 -5.01 0.74
N TRP A 101 14.15 -5.41 1.90
CA TRP A 101 12.77 -5.19 2.31
C TRP A 101 12.71 -4.86 3.80
N ARG A 102 11.66 -4.17 4.20
CA ARG A 102 11.45 -3.72 5.58
C ARG A 102 9.99 -3.86 5.95
N ILE A 103 9.76 -4.10 7.23
CA ILE A 103 8.43 -4.07 7.83
C ILE A 103 8.45 -3.02 8.94
N MET A 104 7.40 -2.25 9.04
CA MET A 104 7.21 -1.23 10.06
C MET A 104 5.73 -0.99 10.31
N THR A 105 5.40 -0.21 11.32
CA THR A 105 4.02 0.27 11.47
C THR A 105 3.70 1.29 10.38
N ARG A 106 2.47 1.29 9.88
CA ARG A 106 2.02 2.31 8.91
C ARG A 106 2.17 3.72 9.47
N GLN A 107 1.96 3.88 10.79
CA GLN A 107 2.10 5.16 11.47
C GLN A 107 3.53 5.69 11.37
N HIS A 108 4.55 4.85 11.63
CA HIS A 108 5.95 5.25 11.54
C HIS A 108 6.32 5.80 10.15
N LEU A 109 5.95 5.08 9.09
CA LEU A 109 6.18 5.53 7.71
C LEU A 109 5.43 6.83 7.41
N HIS A 110 4.17 6.92 7.85
CA HIS A 110 3.33 8.08 7.60
C HIS A 110 3.89 9.34 8.31
N ASP A 111 4.33 9.20 9.56
CA ASP A 111 4.92 10.29 10.33
C ASP A 111 6.22 10.79 9.71
N ALA A 112 7.08 9.89 9.21
CA ALA A 112 8.30 10.26 8.51
C ALA A 112 7.99 11.10 7.24
N LEU A 113 7.02 10.65 6.44
CA LEU A 113 6.57 11.41 5.25
C LEU A 113 5.92 12.74 5.65
N ALA A 114 5.08 12.78 6.68
CA ALA A 114 4.44 14.01 7.14
C ALA A 114 5.45 15.04 7.65
N ARG A 115 6.46 14.60 8.43
CA ARG A 115 7.57 15.46 8.88
C ARG A 115 8.32 16.05 7.67
N LYS A 116 8.65 15.20 6.69
CA LYS A 116 9.35 15.64 5.49
C LYS A 116 8.52 16.63 4.67
N ALA A 117 7.23 16.38 4.47
CA ALA A 117 6.33 17.30 3.78
C ALA A 117 6.31 18.69 4.43
N LYS A 118 6.24 18.74 5.76
CA LYS A 118 6.33 19.98 6.52
C LYS A 118 7.67 20.69 6.33
N THR A 119 8.79 19.96 6.38
CA THR A 119 10.14 20.51 6.19
C THR A 119 10.33 21.08 4.78
N GLU A 120 9.74 20.44 3.75
CA GLU A 120 9.76 20.92 2.37
C GLU A 120 8.79 22.11 2.14
N GLY A 121 8.01 22.51 3.14
CA GLY A 121 7.07 23.61 3.05
C GLY A 121 5.81 23.28 2.26
N VAL A 122 5.33 22.05 2.33
CA VAL A 122 3.99 21.66 1.85
C VAL A 122 2.94 22.33 2.74
N GLU A 123 1.98 23.02 2.15
CA GLU A 123 0.81 23.54 2.87
C GLU A 123 -0.19 22.38 3.08
N VAL A 124 -0.25 21.86 4.30
CA VAL A 124 -1.16 20.74 4.65
C VAL A 124 -2.43 21.30 5.28
N LEU A 125 -3.57 20.98 4.70
CA LEU A 125 -4.90 21.41 5.12
C LEU A 125 -5.70 20.20 5.60
N VAL A 126 -5.91 20.11 6.91
CA VAL A 126 -6.80 19.10 7.53
C VAL A 126 -8.25 19.61 7.54
N ASN A 127 -9.24 18.71 7.79
CA ASN A 127 -10.66 19.00 7.63
C ASN A 127 -10.97 19.62 6.25
N SER A 128 -10.22 19.25 5.24
CA SER A 128 -10.26 19.81 3.89
C SER A 128 -10.51 18.70 2.87
N GLU A 129 -11.77 18.31 2.69
CA GLU A 129 -12.13 17.26 1.76
C GLU A 129 -12.34 17.83 0.37
N VAL A 130 -11.59 17.31 -0.61
CA VAL A 130 -11.84 17.54 -2.04
C VAL A 130 -13.00 16.64 -2.47
N ILE A 131 -14.10 17.24 -2.94
CA ILE A 131 -15.29 16.49 -3.34
C ILE A 131 -15.48 16.44 -4.86
N GLN A 132 -14.81 17.30 -5.61
CA GLN A 132 -14.89 17.35 -7.06
C GLN A 132 -13.61 17.91 -7.66
N ALA A 133 -13.25 17.44 -8.85
CA ALA A 133 -12.23 18.04 -9.70
C ALA A 133 -12.75 18.21 -11.13
N LYS A 134 -12.11 19.11 -11.90
CA LYS A 134 -12.33 19.28 -13.34
C LYS A 134 -11.01 19.13 -14.09
N THR A 135 -11.09 18.67 -15.32
CA THR A 135 -9.92 18.48 -16.20
C THR A 135 -9.15 19.77 -16.49
N SER A 136 -9.77 20.93 -16.25
CA SER A 136 -9.12 22.26 -16.33
C SER A 136 -8.11 22.55 -15.21
N GLY A 137 -8.08 21.72 -14.13
CA GLY A 137 -7.24 21.96 -12.96
C GLY A 137 -7.97 22.63 -11.80
N GLN A 138 -9.31 22.64 -11.83
CA GLN A 138 -10.13 23.18 -10.74
C GLN A 138 -10.55 22.07 -9.78
N ILE A 139 -10.51 22.33 -8.46
CA ILE A 139 -11.08 21.49 -7.40
C ILE A 139 -12.18 22.23 -6.66
N THR A 140 -13.11 21.47 -6.07
CA THR A 140 -14.13 21.98 -5.14
C THR A 140 -14.01 21.23 -3.81
N LEU A 141 -13.95 21.98 -2.73
CA LEU A 141 -13.91 21.46 -1.36
C LEU A 141 -15.32 21.23 -0.80
N ALA A 142 -15.44 20.42 0.24
CA ALA A 142 -16.73 20.14 0.90
C ALA A 142 -17.42 21.37 1.48
N ASN A 143 -16.67 22.42 1.81
CA ASN A 143 -17.22 23.71 2.28
C ASN A 143 -17.69 24.62 1.14
N GLY A 144 -17.63 24.17 -0.13
CA GLY A 144 -18.00 24.91 -1.33
C GLY A 144 -16.89 25.80 -1.91
N GLU A 145 -15.74 25.89 -1.26
CA GLU A 145 -14.60 26.64 -1.81
C GLU A 145 -14.10 26.02 -3.10
N VAL A 146 -13.80 26.85 -4.09
CA VAL A 146 -13.26 26.46 -5.39
C VAL A 146 -11.84 26.96 -5.51
N ARG A 147 -10.91 26.10 -5.96
CA ARG A 147 -9.51 26.43 -6.16
C ARG A 147 -9.04 25.99 -7.54
N GLU A 148 -8.04 26.69 -8.09
CA GLU A 148 -7.44 26.41 -9.38
C GLU A 148 -5.96 26.09 -9.23
N ALA A 149 -5.49 25.15 -10.04
CA ALA A 149 -4.12 24.70 -10.06
C ALA A 149 -3.61 24.43 -11.48
N ASP A 150 -2.30 24.38 -11.62
CA ASP A 150 -1.65 23.89 -12.84
C ASP A 150 -1.72 22.36 -12.92
N LEU A 151 -1.81 21.70 -11.75
CA LEU A 151 -1.94 20.24 -11.61
C LEU A 151 -2.88 19.91 -10.46
N VAL A 152 -3.78 18.95 -10.68
CA VAL A 152 -4.55 18.27 -9.62
C VAL A 152 -4.08 16.82 -9.51
N VAL A 153 -3.74 16.39 -8.29
CA VAL A 153 -3.38 15.01 -8.01
C VAL A 153 -4.46 14.37 -7.14
N GLY A 154 -5.18 13.38 -7.67
CA GLY A 154 -6.11 12.56 -6.91
C GLY A 154 -5.37 11.41 -6.23
N ALA A 155 -5.15 11.54 -4.91
CA ALA A 155 -4.52 10.54 -4.04
C ALA A 155 -5.47 10.15 -2.88
N ASP A 156 -6.76 10.32 -3.08
CA ASP A 156 -7.86 10.23 -2.12
C ASP A 156 -8.38 8.80 -1.89
N GLY A 157 -7.59 7.81 -2.32
CA GLY A 157 -7.75 6.40 -2.00
C GLY A 157 -8.81 5.68 -2.84
N VAL A 158 -9.20 4.50 -2.38
CA VAL A 158 -10.08 3.58 -3.10
C VAL A 158 -11.44 4.19 -3.44
N GLY A 159 -12.00 5.01 -2.55
CA GLY A 159 -13.25 5.76 -2.75
C GLY A 159 -13.05 7.16 -3.36
N SER A 160 -12.10 7.32 -4.27
CA SER A 160 -11.70 8.61 -4.84
C SER A 160 -12.85 9.40 -5.44
N LYS A 161 -13.12 10.56 -4.84
CA LYS A 161 -14.10 11.55 -5.35
C LYS A 161 -13.52 12.31 -6.55
N VAL A 162 -12.22 12.52 -6.60
CA VAL A 162 -11.53 13.10 -7.76
C VAL A 162 -11.75 12.23 -8.98
N ARG A 163 -11.48 10.91 -8.89
CA ARG A 163 -11.71 9.94 -9.97
C ARG A 163 -13.16 9.97 -10.44
N ASP A 164 -14.10 9.86 -9.51
CA ASP A 164 -15.52 9.70 -9.83
C ASP A 164 -16.09 10.99 -10.44
N SER A 165 -15.65 12.18 -10.01
CA SER A 165 -16.12 13.47 -10.54
C SER A 165 -15.63 13.77 -11.96
N ILE A 166 -14.50 13.20 -12.38
CA ILE A 166 -13.93 13.35 -13.73
C ILE A 166 -14.54 12.32 -14.70
N GLY A 167 -15.21 11.28 -14.19
CA GLY A 167 -15.79 10.24 -15.03
C GLY A 167 -14.74 9.34 -15.68
N PHE A 168 -13.75 8.89 -14.92
CA PHE A 168 -12.84 7.85 -15.38
C PHE A 168 -13.56 6.51 -15.51
N GLU A 169 -13.41 5.83 -16.62
CA GLU A 169 -13.93 4.48 -16.79
C GLU A 169 -13.16 3.52 -15.85
N GLN A 170 -13.91 2.70 -15.12
CA GLN A 170 -13.37 1.85 -14.08
C GLN A 170 -14.08 0.51 -13.95
N ASP A 171 -13.28 -0.53 -13.78
CA ASP A 171 -13.72 -1.81 -13.24
C ASP A 171 -13.39 -1.86 -11.76
N ARG A 172 -14.38 -2.14 -10.91
CA ARG A 172 -14.17 -2.31 -9.45
C ARG A 172 -14.79 -3.62 -9.00
N TRP A 173 -14.07 -4.34 -8.16
CA TRP A 173 -14.60 -5.55 -7.54
C TRP A 173 -14.11 -5.70 -6.11
N ILE A 174 -14.94 -6.31 -5.29
CA ILE A 174 -14.66 -6.56 -3.88
C ILE A 174 -14.41 -8.05 -3.70
N SER A 175 -13.32 -8.40 -2.99
CA SER A 175 -12.97 -9.78 -2.67
C SER A 175 -14.05 -10.45 -1.81
N THR A 176 -14.14 -11.79 -1.90
CA THR A 176 -14.94 -12.64 -0.99
C THR A 176 -14.32 -12.73 0.40
N ASP A 177 -13.03 -12.46 0.51
CA ASP A 177 -12.28 -12.52 1.76
C ASP A 177 -11.97 -11.12 2.27
N GLY A 178 -11.76 -11.00 3.57
CA GLY A 178 -11.35 -9.76 4.21
C GLY A 178 -10.26 -10.00 5.26
N LEU A 179 -9.78 -8.90 5.82
CA LEU A 179 -8.65 -8.85 6.71
C LEU A 179 -8.92 -7.95 7.91
N ILE A 180 -8.67 -8.47 9.09
CA ILE A 180 -8.55 -7.65 10.32
C ILE A 180 -7.07 -7.35 10.49
N ARG A 181 -6.71 -6.07 10.56
CA ARG A 181 -5.33 -5.59 10.68
C ARG A 181 -5.10 -4.99 12.04
N LEU A 182 -4.14 -5.52 12.78
CA LEU A 182 -3.88 -5.15 14.17
C LEU A 182 -2.39 -4.93 14.41
N ILE A 183 -2.08 -3.97 15.29
CA ILE A 183 -0.76 -3.85 15.91
C ILE A 183 -0.93 -4.25 17.38
N VAL A 184 -0.14 -5.21 17.80
CA VAL A 184 -0.13 -5.74 19.17
C VAL A 184 1.30 -5.82 19.68
N PRO A 185 1.52 -5.89 21.01
CA PRO A 185 2.84 -6.19 21.58
C PRO A 185 3.37 -7.54 21.09
N ARG A 186 4.64 -7.62 20.75
CA ARG A 186 5.26 -8.84 20.18
C ARG A 186 5.17 -10.08 21.04
N LYS A 187 5.17 -9.94 22.38
CA LYS A 187 5.07 -11.07 23.34
C LYS A 187 6.04 -12.23 23.05
N LYS A 188 7.19 -11.95 22.44
CA LYS A 188 8.14 -12.95 21.93
C LYS A 188 8.53 -14.00 22.97
N LYS A 189 8.70 -13.59 24.25
CA LYS A 189 9.06 -14.50 25.35
C LYS A 189 7.93 -15.46 25.72
N GLU A 190 6.69 -15.05 25.50
CA GLU A 190 5.48 -15.81 25.82
C GLU A 190 5.09 -16.79 24.72
N LEU A 191 5.59 -16.61 23.48
CA LEU A 191 5.32 -17.47 22.34
C LEU A 191 6.11 -18.81 22.37
N GLY A 192 6.98 -19.01 23.35
CA GLY A 192 7.79 -20.20 23.47
C GLY A 192 8.93 -20.29 22.45
N HIS A 193 9.41 -21.51 22.20
CA HIS A 193 10.49 -21.75 21.24
C HIS A 193 10.02 -21.54 19.80
N GLY A 194 10.74 -20.68 19.07
CA GLY A 194 10.45 -20.35 17.66
C GLY A 194 11.31 -19.21 17.17
N GLU A 195 11.36 -19.04 15.84
CA GLU A 195 12.08 -17.94 15.19
C GLU A 195 11.15 -16.74 14.96
N TRP A 196 10.68 -16.15 16.07
CA TRP A 196 9.68 -15.08 16.09
C TRP A 196 10.19 -13.71 15.59
N ASP A 197 11.40 -13.63 15.04
CA ASP A 197 11.89 -12.48 14.28
C ASP A 197 11.60 -12.59 12.79
N ASN A 198 11.19 -13.78 12.34
CA ASN A 198 10.77 -14.00 10.96
C ASN A 198 9.38 -13.42 10.69
N THR A 199 9.09 -13.17 9.43
CA THR A 199 7.71 -13.02 8.96
C THR A 199 7.16 -14.40 8.67
N ILE A 200 5.99 -14.70 9.20
CA ILE A 200 5.38 -16.01 9.05
C ILE A 200 3.96 -15.86 8.51
N ASP A 201 3.70 -16.48 7.38
CA ASP A 201 2.39 -16.55 6.73
C ASP A 201 1.76 -17.90 7.00
N MET A 202 0.79 -17.96 7.92
CA MET A 202 0.22 -19.17 8.46
C MET A 202 -1.17 -19.41 7.88
N TRP A 203 -1.37 -20.57 7.27
CA TRP A 203 -2.61 -20.97 6.62
C TRP A 203 -3.20 -22.23 7.24
N ASN A 204 -4.47 -22.17 7.58
CA ASN A 204 -5.27 -23.33 7.99
C ASN A 204 -6.55 -23.41 7.14
N PHE A 205 -6.87 -24.60 6.65
CA PHE A 205 -8.01 -24.83 5.75
C PHE A 205 -9.09 -25.73 6.37
N TRP A 206 -8.82 -26.32 7.52
CA TRP A 206 -9.74 -27.20 8.21
C TRP A 206 -9.59 -27.07 9.73
N PRO A 207 -10.70 -27.02 10.51
CA PRO A 207 -12.11 -27.04 10.10
C PRO A 207 -12.58 -25.73 9.43
N ARG A 208 -11.81 -24.64 9.54
CA ARG A 208 -12.11 -23.32 8.96
C ARG A 208 -10.99 -22.89 8.03
N VAL A 209 -11.32 -21.97 7.11
CA VAL A 209 -10.31 -21.30 6.32
C VAL A 209 -9.92 -20.02 7.05
N GLN A 210 -8.73 -20.03 7.60
CA GLN A 210 -8.15 -18.87 8.27
C GLN A 210 -6.67 -18.73 7.95
N ARG A 211 -6.22 -17.47 7.91
CA ARG A 211 -4.81 -17.11 7.71
C ARG A 211 -4.41 -16.09 8.74
N ILE A 212 -3.23 -16.27 9.31
CA ILE A 212 -2.56 -15.23 10.11
C ILE A 212 -1.26 -14.87 9.44
N LEU A 213 -1.10 -13.58 9.14
CA LEU A 213 0.18 -13.01 8.76
C LEU A 213 0.80 -12.42 10.03
N TYR A 214 1.85 -13.08 10.52
CA TYR A 214 2.65 -12.67 11.68
C TYR A 214 3.86 -11.90 11.18
N SER A 215 4.00 -10.62 11.56
CA SER A 215 5.04 -9.74 10.99
C SER A 215 5.55 -8.75 12.02
N PRO A 216 6.73 -8.99 12.60
CA PRO A 216 7.38 -8.00 13.46
C PRO A 216 7.61 -6.69 12.73
N CYS A 217 7.22 -5.56 13.36
CA CYS A 217 7.43 -4.22 12.79
C CYS A 217 8.67 -3.52 13.34
N ASN A 218 8.99 -3.81 14.59
CA ASN A 218 10.15 -3.35 15.36
C ASN A 218 10.33 -4.25 16.59
N ASP A 219 11.11 -3.85 17.58
CA ASP A 219 11.36 -4.65 18.79
C ASP A 219 10.12 -4.84 19.67
N ASN A 220 9.14 -3.94 19.59
CA ASN A 220 7.98 -3.92 20.48
C ASN A 220 6.68 -4.31 19.76
N ASP A 221 6.53 -3.92 18.50
CA ASP A 221 5.28 -3.98 17.77
C ASP A 221 5.26 -5.17 16.80
N LEU A 222 4.15 -5.89 16.85
CA LEU A 222 3.82 -6.98 15.93
C LEU A 222 2.59 -6.60 15.10
N TYR A 223 2.71 -6.71 13.81
CA TYR A 223 1.56 -6.69 12.91
C TYR A 223 0.95 -8.09 12.82
N LEU A 224 -0.32 -8.19 13.16
CA LEU A 224 -1.16 -9.35 12.88
C LEU A 224 -2.18 -9.01 11.79
N GLY A 225 -2.12 -9.77 10.72
CA GLY A 225 -3.14 -9.76 9.68
C GLY A 225 -4.00 -11.02 9.79
N LEU A 226 -5.23 -10.89 10.32
CA LEU A 226 -6.15 -12.01 10.50
C LEU A 226 -7.12 -12.05 9.32
N MET A 227 -7.00 -13.06 8.45
CA MET A 227 -7.84 -13.20 7.25
C MET A 227 -8.80 -14.36 7.40
N ALA A 228 -10.06 -14.10 7.08
CA ALA A 228 -11.13 -15.09 6.99
C ALA A 228 -12.08 -14.74 5.84
N PRO A 229 -12.83 -15.70 5.27
CA PRO A 229 -13.92 -15.42 4.35
C PRO A 229 -15.00 -14.55 4.99
N ALA A 230 -15.61 -13.65 4.22
CA ALA A 230 -16.73 -12.83 4.69
C ALA A 230 -17.96 -13.68 5.08
N THR A 231 -18.00 -14.94 4.62
CA THR A 231 -19.04 -15.92 4.97
C THR A 231 -18.76 -16.64 6.30
N ASP A 232 -17.58 -16.43 6.92
CA ASP A 232 -17.30 -16.95 8.27
C ASP A 232 -17.66 -15.86 9.30
N PRO A 233 -18.81 -16.00 10.02
CA PRO A 233 -19.30 -14.97 10.93
C PRO A 233 -18.45 -14.81 12.19
N ASN A 234 -17.64 -15.83 12.54
CA ASN A 234 -16.74 -15.78 13.69
C ASN A 234 -15.35 -15.26 13.31
N GLY A 235 -14.81 -15.71 12.17
CA GLY A 235 -13.52 -15.27 11.68
C GLY A 235 -13.51 -13.82 11.17
N SER A 236 -14.66 -13.31 10.68
CA SER A 236 -14.79 -11.91 10.20
C SER A 236 -15.27 -10.93 11.28
N ARG A 237 -15.60 -11.40 12.48
CA ARG A 237 -16.16 -10.57 13.55
C ARG A 237 -15.12 -9.67 14.21
N VAL A 238 -15.56 -8.44 14.54
CA VAL A 238 -14.78 -7.47 15.34
C VAL A 238 -15.64 -6.94 16.50
N PRO A 239 -15.09 -6.81 17.72
CA PRO A 239 -13.78 -7.34 18.15
C PRO A 239 -13.61 -8.83 17.85
N ILE A 240 -12.36 -9.30 17.71
CA ILE A 240 -12.10 -10.67 17.30
C ILE A 240 -12.66 -11.67 18.31
N GLN A 241 -13.16 -12.79 17.81
CA GLN A 241 -13.56 -13.94 18.63
C GLN A 241 -12.32 -14.76 18.97
N LEU A 242 -11.75 -14.55 20.15
CA LEU A 242 -10.47 -15.15 20.57
C LEU A 242 -10.43 -16.67 20.36
N GLU A 243 -11.46 -17.37 20.83
CA GLU A 243 -11.55 -18.83 20.78
C GLU A 243 -11.48 -19.35 19.34
N CYS A 244 -12.13 -18.64 18.41
CA CYS A 244 -12.13 -19.00 17.00
C CYS A 244 -10.72 -18.99 16.37
N TRP A 245 -9.85 -18.08 16.80
CA TRP A 245 -8.50 -17.96 16.30
C TRP A 245 -7.51 -18.84 17.07
N VAL A 246 -7.68 -18.97 18.39
CA VAL A 246 -6.84 -19.86 19.24
C VAL A 246 -7.05 -21.34 18.87
N GLU A 247 -8.28 -21.77 18.57
CA GLU A 247 -8.55 -23.13 18.07
C GLU A 247 -7.67 -23.49 16.86
N MET A 248 -7.46 -22.54 15.96
CA MET A 248 -6.69 -22.74 14.73
C MET A 248 -5.19 -22.50 14.89
N PHE A 249 -4.81 -21.60 15.80
CA PHE A 249 -3.43 -21.15 16.01
C PHE A 249 -3.08 -21.08 17.51
N PRO A 250 -3.11 -22.21 18.25
CA PRO A 250 -3.00 -22.20 19.70
C PRO A 250 -1.69 -21.64 20.23
N PHE A 251 -0.60 -21.79 19.50
CA PHE A 251 0.72 -21.24 19.88
C PHE A 251 0.80 -19.69 19.77
N LEU A 252 -0.18 -19.03 19.12
CA LEU A 252 -0.28 -17.58 19.06
C LEU A 252 -1.21 -16.99 20.13
N GLU A 253 -1.74 -17.80 21.05
CA GLU A 253 -2.67 -17.34 22.10
C GLU A 253 -2.18 -16.06 22.81
N PRO A 254 -0.91 -15.92 23.24
CA PRO A 254 -0.44 -14.71 23.93
C PRO A 254 -0.64 -13.42 23.14
N VAL A 255 -0.44 -13.44 21.84
CA VAL A 255 -0.64 -12.26 20.97
C VAL A 255 -2.10 -12.09 20.53
N LEU A 256 -2.85 -13.18 20.41
CA LEU A 256 -4.29 -13.15 20.09
C LEU A 256 -5.10 -12.59 21.26
N ILE A 257 -4.69 -12.83 22.52
CA ILE A 257 -5.27 -12.17 23.71
C ILE A 257 -5.11 -10.65 23.62
N GLU A 258 -3.95 -10.15 23.23
CA GLU A 258 -3.74 -8.72 23.06
C GLU A 258 -4.59 -8.18 21.89
N ALA A 259 -4.70 -8.92 20.81
CA ALA A 259 -5.55 -8.57 19.68
C ALA A 259 -7.04 -8.47 20.06
N ALA A 260 -7.54 -9.35 20.91
CA ALA A 260 -8.93 -9.37 21.36
C ALA A 260 -9.31 -8.16 22.25
N LYS A 261 -8.32 -7.50 22.88
CA LYS A 261 -8.53 -6.28 23.66
C LYS A 261 -8.80 -5.04 22.80
N LEU A 262 -8.46 -5.09 21.50
CA LEU A 262 -8.55 -3.95 20.60
C LEU A 262 -9.98 -3.74 20.08
N GLN A 263 -10.69 -2.77 20.65
CA GLN A 263 -12.07 -2.44 20.28
C GLN A 263 -12.17 -1.73 18.92
N ALA A 264 -11.12 -1.03 18.50
CA ALA A 264 -11.10 -0.24 17.27
C ALA A 264 -10.69 -1.07 16.02
N ALA A 265 -10.63 -2.39 16.14
CA ALA A 265 -10.37 -3.28 15.01
C ALA A 265 -11.47 -3.16 13.95
N ARG A 266 -11.10 -3.43 12.69
CA ARG A 266 -12.02 -3.37 11.56
C ARG A 266 -11.76 -4.55 10.62
N TYR A 267 -12.81 -5.18 10.15
CA TYR A 267 -12.74 -6.18 9.09
C TYR A 267 -12.98 -5.49 7.75
N ASP A 268 -11.95 -5.43 6.92
CA ASP A 268 -11.99 -4.80 5.60
C ASP A 268 -11.93 -5.86 4.50
N ARG A 269 -12.90 -5.84 3.58
CA ARG A 269 -12.82 -6.59 2.33
C ARG A 269 -11.93 -5.83 1.34
N TYR A 270 -11.17 -6.58 0.55
CA TYR A 270 -10.29 -5.96 -0.44
C TYR A 270 -11.08 -5.44 -1.62
N GLU A 271 -10.81 -4.21 -1.99
CA GLU A 271 -11.31 -3.64 -3.23
C GLU A 271 -10.16 -3.52 -4.22
N THR A 272 -10.42 -3.91 -5.46
CA THR A 272 -9.50 -3.74 -6.58
C THR A 272 -10.12 -2.81 -7.60
N THR A 273 -9.34 -1.83 -8.05
CA THR A 273 -9.75 -0.85 -9.05
C THR A 273 -8.83 -0.96 -10.26
N LYS A 274 -9.41 -1.00 -11.45
CA LYS A 274 -8.71 -0.92 -12.72
C LYS A 274 -9.30 0.22 -13.53
N LEU A 275 -8.45 1.13 -13.98
CA LEU A 275 -8.84 2.26 -14.83
C LEU A 275 -8.29 2.07 -16.25
N ASP A 276 -8.97 2.64 -17.23
CA ASP A 276 -8.47 2.66 -18.62
C ASP A 276 -7.40 3.72 -18.82
N VAL A 277 -7.49 4.84 -18.10
CA VAL A 277 -6.49 5.90 -18.09
C VAL A 277 -6.32 6.42 -16.65
N TRP A 278 -5.15 6.99 -16.34
CA TRP A 278 -4.86 7.62 -15.04
C TRP A 278 -4.81 9.14 -15.10
N THR A 279 -4.88 9.69 -16.32
CA THR A 279 -4.77 11.14 -16.53
C THR A 279 -5.86 11.66 -17.45
N LYS A 280 -6.40 12.85 -17.13
CA LYS A 280 -7.30 13.61 -18.00
C LYS A 280 -7.07 15.11 -17.83
N GLY A 281 -6.65 15.79 -18.89
CA GLY A 281 -6.33 17.24 -18.85
C GLY A 281 -5.21 17.54 -17.86
N LYS A 282 -5.49 18.35 -16.83
CA LYS A 282 -4.56 18.69 -15.75
C LYS A 282 -4.70 17.81 -14.50
N VAL A 283 -5.38 16.67 -14.59
CA VAL A 283 -5.64 15.77 -13.46
C VAL A 283 -4.89 14.45 -13.64
N ALA A 284 -4.14 14.04 -12.60
CA ALA A 284 -3.51 12.74 -12.48
C ALA A 284 -4.04 12.00 -11.26
N LEU A 285 -4.30 10.69 -11.40
CA LEU A 285 -4.64 9.80 -10.27
C LEU A 285 -3.41 8.98 -9.88
N VAL A 286 -3.16 8.85 -8.58
CA VAL A 286 -2.05 8.08 -8.01
C VAL A 286 -2.50 7.17 -6.88
N GLY A 287 -1.74 6.13 -6.60
CA GLY A 287 -2.03 5.18 -5.52
C GLY A 287 -3.37 4.48 -5.70
N ASP A 288 -4.08 4.23 -4.59
CA ASP A 288 -5.34 3.48 -4.59
C ASP A 288 -6.47 4.18 -5.38
N ALA A 289 -6.39 5.50 -5.60
CA ALA A 289 -7.31 6.21 -6.47
C ALA A 289 -7.19 5.74 -7.94
N ALA A 290 -5.99 5.36 -8.37
CA ALA A 290 -5.70 4.88 -9.72
C ALA A 290 -5.74 3.34 -9.84
N HIS A 291 -5.21 2.62 -8.84
CA HIS A 291 -4.91 1.19 -8.98
C HIS A 291 -4.99 0.44 -7.64
N ALA A 292 -6.03 0.67 -6.84
CA ALA A 292 -6.26 -0.13 -5.63
C ALA A 292 -6.16 -1.62 -5.94
N MET A 293 -5.46 -2.36 -5.08
CA MET A 293 -5.18 -3.78 -5.30
C MET A 293 -5.30 -4.59 -4.02
N CYS A 294 -5.58 -5.89 -4.18
CA CYS A 294 -5.53 -6.84 -3.09
C CYS A 294 -4.13 -6.84 -2.42
N PRO A 295 -4.05 -6.84 -1.08
CA PRO A 295 -2.78 -6.76 -0.35
C PRO A 295 -1.94 -8.05 -0.39
N ALA A 296 -2.34 -9.06 -1.17
CA ALA A 296 -1.73 -10.40 -1.17
C ALA A 296 -0.21 -10.42 -1.38
N ILE A 297 0.35 -9.40 -2.05
CA ILE A 297 1.79 -9.28 -2.32
C ILE A 297 2.43 -8.09 -1.59
N ALA A 298 1.69 -7.42 -0.73
CA ALA A 298 2.19 -6.31 0.08
C ALA A 298 2.88 -5.17 -0.72
N GLN A 299 2.42 -4.90 -1.97
CA GLN A 299 3.03 -3.88 -2.86
C GLN A 299 2.24 -2.57 -2.97
N GLY A 300 1.01 -2.51 -2.44
CA GLY A 300 0.13 -1.34 -2.65
C GLY A 300 0.79 0.00 -2.30
N ALA A 301 1.46 0.09 -1.15
CA ALA A 301 2.13 1.32 -0.74
C ALA A 301 3.40 1.61 -1.55
N GLY A 302 4.24 0.60 -1.80
CA GLY A 302 5.43 0.75 -2.64
C GLY A 302 5.07 1.25 -4.04
N CYS A 303 4.07 0.63 -4.67
CA CYS A 303 3.54 1.06 -5.96
C CYS A 303 2.98 2.49 -5.92
N ALA A 304 2.21 2.84 -4.88
CA ALA A 304 1.66 4.17 -4.73
C ALA A 304 2.75 5.24 -4.61
N MET A 305 3.81 4.96 -3.87
CA MET A 305 4.96 5.87 -3.71
C MET A 305 5.77 6.00 -5.01
N VAL A 306 6.07 4.89 -5.70
CA VAL A 306 6.77 4.91 -7.00
C VAL A 306 5.99 5.70 -8.04
N ASN A 307 4.69 5.45 -8.14
CA ASN A 307 3.79 6.12 -9.07
C ASN A 307 3.77 7.65 -8.82
N SER A 308 3.67 8.06 -7.56
CA SER A 308 3.66 9.47 -7.17
C SER A 308 5.01 10.16 -7.39
N TYR A 309 6.11 9.49 -7.06
CA TYR A 309 7.46 10.03 -7.24
C TYR A 309 7.81 10.18 -8.73
N SER A 310 7.50 9.15 -9.54
CA SER A 310 7.74 9.20 -10.99
C SER A 310 6.92 10.27 -11.71
N LEU A 311 5.69 10.58 -11.23
CA LEU A 311 4.90 11.69 -11.72
C LEU A 311 5.64 13.02 -11.57
N ALA A 312 6.21 13.26 -10.39
CA ALA A 312 6.97 14.48 -10.14
C ALA A 312 8.26 14.57 -10.98
N MET A 313 8.91 13.43 -11.23
CA MET A 313 10.07 13.37 -12.13
C MET A 313 9.70 13.74 -13.57
N GLU A 314 8.62 13.17 -14.12
CA GLU A 314 8.16 13.49 -15.47
C GLU A 314 7.81 14.96 -15.64
N LEU A 315 7.15 15.56 -14.63
CA LEU A 315 6.80 16.96 -14.61
C LEU A 315 8.01 17.90 -14.47
N ASP A 316 9.16 17.39 -14.05
CA ASP A 316 10.43 18.12 -14.05
C ASP A 316 11.09 18.09 -15.43
N GLU A 317 10.98 16.97 -16.14
CA GLU A 317 11.52 16.79 -17.49
C GLU A 317 10.68 17.51 -18.57
N ILE A 318 9.33 17.45 -18.45
CA ILE A 318 8.40 18.04 -19.42
C ILE A 318 7.63 19.19 -18.77
N ALA A 319 7.93 20.41 -19.20
CA ALA A 319 7.38 21.62 -18.58
C ALA A 319 5.87 21.78 -18.73
N ASN A 320 5.29 21.36 -19.86
CA ASN A 320 3.85 21.39 -20.08
C ASN A 320 3.15 20.21 -19.38
N VAL A 321 2.29 20.50 -18.41
CA VAL A 321 1.56 19.49 -17.65
C VAL A 321 0.72 18.56 -18.55
N GLN A 322 0.06 19.12 -19.57
CA GLN A 322 -0.83 18.35 -20.46
C GLN A 322 -0.05 17.39 -21.38
N ASP A 323 1.23 17.65 -21.63
CA ASP A 323 2.11 16.75 -22.36
C ASP A 323 2.80 15.74 -21.41
N ALA A 324 3.18 16.19 -20.21
CA ALA A 324 3.85 15.37 -19.21
C ALA A 324 2.97 14.24 -18.69
N LEU A 325 1.68 14.51 -18.40
CA LEU A 325 0.79 13.51 -17.82
C LEU A 325 0.58 12.27 -18.69
N PRO A 326 0.26 12.38 -19.99
CA PRO A 326 0.16 11.22 -20.88
C PRO A 326 1.51 10.50 -21.08
N ALA A 327 2.64 11.24 -21.11
CA ALA A 327 3.97 10.64 -21.23
C ALA A 327 4.30 9.80 -19.98
N TRP A 328 4.06 10.35 -18.78
CA TRP A 328 4.18 9.63 -17.51
C TRP A 328 3.32 8.36 -17.49
N GLU A 329 2.04 8.47 -17.84
CA GLU A 329 1.13 7.32 -17.84
C GLU A 329 1.61 6.23 -18.80
N LYS A 330 2.05 6.61 -20.00
CA LYS A 330 2.58 5.67 -20.99
C LYS A 330 3.83 4.94 -20.50
N ARG A 331 4.70 5.61 -19.75
CA ARG A 331 5.94 5.03 -19.21
C ARG A 331 5.67 4.08 -18.06
N ILE A 332 4.84 4.50 -17.09
CA ILE A 332 4.71 3.78 -15.82
C ILE A 332 3.63 2.66 -15.86
N ARG A 333 2.58 2.85 -16.63
CA ARG A 333 1.41 1.96 -16.62
C ARG A 333 1.61 0.55 -17.18
N PRO A 334 2.51 0.27 -18.14
CA PRO A 334 2.78 -1.09 -18.60
C PRO A 334 3.17 -2.02 -17.45
N ASP A 335 3.97 -1.53 -16.51
CA ASP A 335 4.42 -2.30 -15.34
C ASP A 335 3.25 -2.68 -14.43
N TYR A 336 2.26 -1.81 -14.30
CA TYR A 336 1.04 -2.05 -13.52
C TYR A 336 -0.01 -2.91 -14.25
N ARG A 337 -0.02 -2.96 -15.58
CA ARG A 337 -0.93 -3.82 -16.35
C ARG A 337 -0.64 -5.31 -16.17
N SER A 338 0.59 -5.67 -15.96
CA SER A 338 1.00 -7.06 -15.70
C SER A 338 0.62 -7.53 -14.29
N LEU A 339 0.48 -6.62 -13.33
CA LEU A 339 0.11 -6.88 -11.94
C LEU A 339 -1.34 -7.37 -11.79
N PRO A 340 -2.37 -6.64 -12.28
CA PRO A 340 -3.77 -7.02 -12.07
C PRO A 340 -4.20 -8.34 -12.72
N SER A 341 -3.64 -8.73 -13.85
CA SER A 341 -4.05 -9.96 -14.54
C SER A 341 -3.64 -11.22 -13.77
N ARG A 342 -2.45 -11.20 -13.16
CA ARG A 342 -1.97 -12.26 -12.27
C ARG A 342 -2.72 -12.27 -10.94
N PHE A 343 -3.06 -11.07 -10.41
CA PHE A 343 -3.85 -10.88 -9.19
C PHE A 343 -5.31 -11.28 -9.34
N ARG A 344 -5.93 -11.04 -10.50
CA ARG A 344 -7.32 -11.45 -10.76
C ARG A 344 -7.52 -12.93 -10.47
N ARG A 345 -6.52 -13.75 -10.74
CA ARG A 345 -6.59 -15.18 -10.47
C ARG A 345 -6.56 -15.48 -8.97
N ILE A 346 -5.68 -14.80 -8.23
CA ILE A 346 -5.55 -14.99 -6.77
C ILE A 346 -6.77 -14.45 -6.03
N CYS A 347 -7.31 -13.30 -6.42
CA CYS A 347 -8.39 -12.64 -5.71
C CYS A 347 -9.80 -13.01 -6.18
N ARG A 348 -9.98 -13.55 -7.41
CA ARG A 348 -11.27 -14.04 -7.92
C ARG A 348 -11.54 -15.49 -7.58
N GLU A 349 -10.50 -16.27 -7.40
CA GLU A 349 -10.66 -17.66 -7.02
C GLU A 349 -10.91 -17.73 -5.51
N PRO A 350 -12.10 -18.20 -5.06
CA PRO A 350 -12.35 -18.39 -3.65
C PRO A 350 -11.24 -19.23 -3.02
N VAL A 351 -10.90 -19.00 -1.76
CA VAL A 351 -9.94 -19.84 -1.03
C VAL A 351 -10.32 -21.33 -1.13
N ALA A 352 -11.61 -21.63 -1.38
CA ALA A 352 -12.10 -22.98 -1.73
C ALA A 352 -11.50 -23.55 -3.04
N PHE A 353 -11.11 -22.70 -4.00
CA PHE A 353 -10.44 -23.15 -5.23
C PHE A 353 -8.97 -23.48 -4.96
N GLN A 354 -8.32 -22.75 -4.07
CA GLN A 354 -6.98 -23.07 -3.57
C GLN A 354 -6.97 -24.45 -2.86
N ARG A 355 -8.09 -24.85 -2.19
CA ARG A 355 -8.26 -26.21 -1.65
C ARG A 355 -8.13 -27.32 -2.68
N LYS A 356 -8.68 -27.15 -3.89
CA LYS A 356 -8.60 -28.18 -4.94
C LYS A 356 -7.18 -28.35 -5.45
N HIS A 357 -6.44 -27.24 -5.63
CA HIS A 357 -5.06 -27.27 -6.06
C HIS A 357 -4.12 -27.81 -5.01
N VAL A 358 -4.29 -27.45 -3.73
CA VAL A 358 -3.48 -28.00 -2.62
C VAL A 358 -3.72 -29.49 -2.41
N ARG A 359 -4.97 -29.98 -2.61
CA ARG A 359 -5.26 -31.44 -2.54
C ARG A 359 -4.73 -32.21 -3.75
N SER A 360 -4.72 -31.60 -4.95
CA SER A 360 -4.16 -32.24 -6.16
C SER A 360 -2.63 -32.13 -6.24
N GLU A 361 -2.02 -31.17 -5.55
CA GLU A 361 -0.57 -30.88 -5.59
C GLU A 361 0.19 -31.37 -4.35
N GLY A 362 -0.45 -32.02 -3.40
CA GLY A 362 0.21 -32.66 -2.26
C GLY A 362 1.34 -33.65 -2.66
N ALA A 363 1.48 -33.93 -3.96
CA ALA A 363 2.55 -34.71 -4.55
C ALA A 363 3.65 -33.88 -5.28
N ARG A 364 3.48 -32.54 -5.43
CA ARG A 364 4.45 -31.70 -6.17
C ARG A 364 4.75 -30.39 -5.45
N SER A 365 5.56 -30.46 -4.40
CA SER A 365 6.01 -29.30 -3.60
C SER A 365 6.81 -28.23 -4.37
N SER A 366 7.16 -28.48 -5.63
CA SER A 366 7.96 -27.58 -6.47
C SER A 366 7.13 -26.49 -7.18
N SER A 367 5.83 -26.68 -7.40
CA SER A 367 5.01 -25.76 -8.18
C SER A 367 4.47 -24.58 -7.36
N LEU A 368 4.14 -24.78 -6.07
CA LEU A 368 3.78 -23.68 -5.15
C LEU A 368 4.98 -22.77 -4.88
N ARG A 369 6.17 -23.33 -4.65
CA ARG A 369 7.42 -22.57 -4.48
C ARG A 369 7.74 -21.71 -5.71
N SER A 370 7.50 -22.23 -6.93
CA SER A 370 7.74 -21.48 -8.15
C SER A 370 6.72 -20.37 -8.40
N TYR A 371 5.51 -20.48 -7.86
CA TYR A 371 4.44 -19.52 -8.08
C TYR A 371 4.58 -18.29 -7.17
N GLU A 372 4.78 -18.50 -5.87
CA GLU A 372 4.98 -17.40 -4.91
C GLU A 372 6.32 -16.72 -5.11
N ALA A 373 7.41 -17.45 -5.30
CA ALA A 373 8.72 -16.89 -5.62
C ALA A 373 8.72 -16.12 -6.96
N ARG A 374 7.99 -16.56 -7.99
CA ARG A 374 7.85 -15.82 -9.25
C ARG A 374 7.01 -14.56 -9.11
N VAL A 375 6.00 -14.55 -8.25
CA VAL A 375 5.23 -13.34 -7.93
C VAL A 375 6.11 -12.32 -7.23
N PHE A 376 6.95 -12.73 -6.28
CA PHE A 376 7.90 -11.86 -5.59
C PHE A 376 9.07 -11.41 -6.50
N LEU A 377 9.65 -12.30 -7.29
CA LEU A 377 10.81 -11.99 -8.17
C LEU A 377 10.46 -11.02 -9.31
N VAL A 378 9.29 -11.17 -9.94
CA VAL A 378 8.87 -10.29 -11.05
C VAL A 378 8.60 -8.86 -10.57
N MET A 379 8.31 -8.66 -9.29
CA MET A 379 8.00 -7.34 -8.72
C MET A 379 9.21 -6.62 -8.17
N ALA A 380 10.27 -7.34 -7.87
CA ALA A 380 11.55 -6.77 -7.47
C ALA A 380 12.39 -6.31 -8.68
N ALA A 381 12.08 -6.80 -9.89
CA ALA A 381 12.86 -6.58 -11.11
C ALA A 381 12.40 -5.39 -11.97
N THR A 382 11.43 -4.59 -11.53
CA THR A 382 11.12 -3.33 -12.23
C THR A 382 12.16 -2.26 -11.88
N ASP A 383 13.24 -2.25 -12.60
CA ASP A 383 14.23 -1.15 -12.63
C ASP A 383 13.63 0.08 -13.33
N ILE A 384 12.72 0.75 -12.61
CA ILE A 384 12.15 2.05 -13.05
C ILE A 384 13.21 3.17 -12.99
N PHE A 385 14.40 2.87 -12.47
CA PHE A 385 15.45 3.85 -12.16
C PHE A 385 16.72 3.69 -13.02
N GLU A 386 16.76 2.82 -14.00
CA GLU A 386 17.83 2.88 -14.98
C GLU A 386 17.54 4.01 -15.96
N SER A 387 18.24 5.14 -15.77
CA SER A 387 18.37 6.16 -16.81
C SER A 387 19.07 5.50 -18.01
N PRO A 388 18.60 5.68 -19.24
CA PRO A 388 19.44 5.38 -20.39
C PRO A 388 20.64 6.32 -20.31
N SER A 389 21.83 5.71 -20.30
CA SER A 389 23.13 6.39 -20.43
C SER A 389 23.21 7.19 -21.72
#